data_ddec74ba7ccac0b914f46a8b90237821
#
_entry.id   ddec74ba7ccac0b914f46a8b90237821
#
_cell.length_a   1.000
_cell.length_b   1.000
_cell.length_c   1.000
_cell.angle_alpha   90.00
_cell.angle_beta   90.00
_cell.angle_gamma   90.00
#
_symmetry.space_group_name_H-M   'P 1'
#
loop_
_entity.id
_entity.type
_entity.pdbx_description
1 polymer ?
#
loop_
_entity_poly.entity_id
_entity_poly.type
_entity_poly.pdbx_seq_one_letter_code
_entity_poly.pdbx_strand_id
1 'polypeptide(L)'
;MQQEFKYADLLDDDVFKLVFGQESSKDVMIEFLNQVIEDRNIVDLTFIDKEMKSINREKKDSIYDMACDTDDGSRIVVEVQRRKQATYVERTIYYSTFQVRNQVNAGSDAYAFCPVYVINILDFNLDENKDNPDVRTVYRLHEEKTHVQLTDKLTFIFLELKKFNKT
;
A
#
# COMPACT_ATOMS: atom_id res chain seq x y z
N MET A 1 -13.38 30.35 14.51
CA MET A 1 -13.96 29.18 15.19
C MET A 1 -13.12 27.97 14.83
N GLN A 2 -12.32 27.47 15.77
CA GLN A 2 -11.63 26.18 15.61
C GLN A 2 -12.71 25.09 15.67
N GLN A 3 -12.81 24.31 14.62
CA GLN A 3 -13.66 23.12 14.61
C GLN A 3 -12.98 22.10 15.54
N GLU A 4 -13.51 21.88 16.73
CA GLU A 4 -13.08 20.78 17.60
C GLU A 4 -13.45 19.48 16.89
N PHE A 5 -12.48 18.79 16.32
CA PHE A 5 -12.67 17.44 15.79
C PHE A 5 -12.85 16.49 16.99
N LYS A 6 -14.02 15.93 17.12
CA LYS A 6 -14.33 14.94 18.16
C LYS A 6 -13.62 13.60 17.93
N TYR A 7 -13.12 13.38 16.73
CA TYR A 7 -12.46 12.12 16.32
C TYR A 7 -11.15 12.45 15.59
N ALA A 8 -10.17 11.57 15.73
CA ALA A 8 -8.93 11.63 14.98
C ALA A 8 -9.20 11.41 13.48
N ASP A 9 -8.55 12.22 12.63
CA ASP A 9 -8.65 12.09 11.18
C ASP A 9 -7.62 11.08 10.69
N LEU A 10 -8.06 9.86 10.39
CA LEU A 10 -7.18 8.76 9.93
C LEU A 10 -6.58 9.00 8.54
N LEU A 11 -6.99 10.05 7.82
CA LEU A 11 -6.37 10.46 6.56
C LEU A 11 -5.24 11.48 6.74
N ASP A 12 -4.95 11.84 7.97
CA ASP A 12 -3.75 12.58 8.35
C ASP A 12 -2.60 11.60 8.56
N ASP A 13 -1.46 11.84 7.89
CA ASP A 13 -0.31 10.93 7.87
C ASP A 13 0.22 10.64 9.28
N ASP A 14 0.27 11.65 10.15
CA ASP A 14 0.77 11.49 11.52
C ASP A 14 -0.23 10.72 12.38
N VAL A 15 -1.52 10.96 12.19
CA VAL A 15 -2.59 10.23 12.88
C VAL A 15 -2.64 8.78 12.41
N PHE A 16 -2.54 8.53 11.10
CA PHE A 16 -2.48 7.18 10.56
C PHE A 16 -1.32 6.38 11.15
N LYS A 17 -0.13 6.98 11.17
CA LYS A 17 1.08 6.38 11.76
C LYS A 17 0.92 6.12 13.25
N LEU A 18 0.27 7.03 13.98
CA LEU A 18 0.02 6.87 15.42
C LEU A 18 -0.93 5.70 15.70
N VAL A 19 -1.97 5.53 14.88
CA VAL A 19 -2.99 4.50 15.09
C VAL A 19 -2.56 3.13 14.58
N PHE A 20 -1.89 3.07 13.42
CA PHE A 20 -1.59 1.80 12.74
C PHE A 20 -0.10 1.43 12.69
N GLY A 21 0.80 2.39 12.88
CA GLY A 21 2.24 2.21 12.65
C GLY A 21 3.08 1.97 13.91
N GLN A 22 2.47 1.62 15.04
CA GLN A 22 3.18 1.38 16.29
C GLN A 22 3.06 -0.08 16.74
N GLU A 23 4.05 -0.56 17.46
CA GLU A 23 4.04 -1.92 18.03
C GLU A 23 2.83 -2.15 18.95
N SER A 24 2.39 -1.11 19.66
CA SER A 24 1.21 -1.16 20.55
C SER A 24 -0.13 -1.29 19.79
N SER A 25 -0.16 -1.00 18.50
CA SER A 25 -1.36 -1.10 17.64
C SER A 25 -1.23 -2.17 16.54
N LYS A 26 -0.27 -3.05 16.67
CA LYS A 26 0.03 -4.11 15.72
C LYS A 26 -1.18 -5.00 15.42
N ASP A 27 -1.94 -5.38 16.44
CA ASP A 27 -3.14 -6.21 16.28
C ASP A 27 -4.21 -5.51 15.41
N VAL A 28 -4.39 -4.19 15.62
CA VAL A 28 -5.33 -3.39 14.81
C VAL A 28 -4.89 -3.34 13.35
N MET A 29 -3.57 -3.22 13.12
CA MET A 29 -3.02 -3.25 11.78
C MET A 29 -3.18 -4.61 11.11
N ILE A 30 -2.94 -5.71 11.82
CA ILE A 30 -3.16 -7.07 11.32
C ILE A 30 -4.63 -7.27 10.91
N GLU A 31 -5.56 -6.85 11.76
CA GLU A 31 -6.98 -6.93 11.45
C GLU A 31 -7.34 -6.11 10.19
N PHE A 32 -6.87 -4.88 10.09
CA PHE A 32 -7.05 -4.04 8.91
C PHE A 32 -6.50 -4.71 7.65
N LEU A 33 -5.28 -5.22 7.68
CA LEU A 33 -4.66 -5.89 6.54
C LEU A 33 -5.43 -7.14 6.11
N ASN A 34 -5.90 -7.95 7.04
CA ASN A 34 -6.70 -9.15 6.75
C ASN A 34 -8.08 -8.82 6.14
N GLN A 35 -8.63 -7.63 6.41
CA GLN A 35 -9.85 -7.16 5.74
C GLN A 35 -9.58 -6.63 4.32
N VAL A 36 -8.39 -6.09 4.08
CA VAL A 36 -8.02 -5.50 2.80
C VAL A 36 -7.40 -6.51 1.85
N ILE A 37 -6.61 -7.46 2.36
CA ILE A 37 -5.91 -8.51 1.60
C ILE A 37 -6.65 -9.82 1.80
N GLU A 38 -7.62 -10.10 0.92
CA GLU A 38 -8.52 -11.25 1.07
C GLU A 38 -7.88 -12.61 0.78
N ASP A 39 -6.76 -12.62 0.06
CA ASP A 39 -6.05 -13.84 -0.36
C ASP A 39 -4.91 -14.24 0.59
N ARG A 40 -4.82 -13.61 1.77
CA ARG A 40 -3.81 -13.87 2.80
C ARG A 40 -4.46 -13.97 4.17
N ASN A 41 -3.76 -14.64 5.08
CA ASN A 41 -4.11 -14.69 6.50
C ASN A 41 -2.86 -14.30 7.30
N ILE A 42 -2.77 -13.02 7.63
CA ILE A 42 -1.65 -12.44 8.36
C ILE A 42 -1.88 -12.67 9.85
N VAL A 43 -0.94 -13.31 10.53
CA VAL A 43 -1.00 -13.56 11.97
C VAL A 43 0.04 -12.76 12.74
N ASP A 44 1.09 -12.29 12.04
CA ASP A 44 2.13 -11.42 12.62
C ASP A 44 2.74 -10.51 11.57
N LEU A 45 3.30 -9.37 11.99
CA LEU A 45 4.03 -8.46 11.14
C LEU A 45 5.17 -7.77 11.90
N THR A 46 6.14 -7.27 11.14
CA THR A 46 7.23 -6.43 11.65
C THR A 46 7.28 -5.13 10.85
N PHE A 47 7.15 -3.99 11.53
CA PHE A 47 7.28 -2.70 10.88
C PHE A 47 8.72 -2.48 10.39
N ILE A 48 8.87 -1.90 9.21
CA ILE A 48 10.15 -1.56 8.60
C ILE A 48 10.29 -0.05 8.46
N ASP A 49 11.55 0.42 8.47
CA ASP A 49 11.83 1.84 8.31
C ASP A 49 11.29 2.39 6.99
N LYS A 50 10.68 3.57 7.07
CA LYS A 50 9.91 4.21 5.98
C LYS A 50 10.79 4.82 4.90
N GLU A 51 12.02 5.20 5.26
CA GLU A 51 12.92 5.87 4.34
C GLU A 51 13.76 4.87 3.55
N MET A 52 13.36 4.65 2.31
CA MET A 52 14.18 3.94 1.34
C MET A 52 14.94 4.94 0.48
N LYS A 53 16.18 5.20 0.86
CA LYS A 53 17.05 6.12 0.12
C LYS A 53 17.39 5.54 -1.25
N SER A 54 17.22 6.36 -2.27
CA SER A 54 17.72 6.04 -3.59
C SER A 54 19.25 5.89 -3.54
N ILE A 55 19.78 4.85 -4.19
CA ILE A 55 21.25 4.65 -4.32
C ILE A 55 21.88 5.82 -5.10
N ASN A 56 21.09 6.48 -5.93
CA ASN A 56 21.55 7.64 -6.70
C ASN A 56 20.94 8.90 -6.10
N ARG A 57 21.76 9.82 -5.57
CA ARG A 57 21.34 11.09 -4.95
C ARG A 57 20.50 12.00 -5.86
N GLU A 58 20.48 11.72 -7.17
CA GLU A 58 19.69 12.46 -8.16
C GLU A 58 18.26 11.91 -8.32
N LYS A 59 17.92 10.77 -7.70
CA LYS A 59 16.60 10.16 -7.77
C LYS A 59 15.79 10.46 -6.52
N LYS A 60 14.46 10.54 -6.69
CA LYS A 60 13.53 10.71 -5.56
C LYS A 60 13.64 9.52 -4.61
N ASP A 61 13.75 9.81 -3.32
CA ASP A 61 13.61 8.83 -2.26
C ASP A 61 12.14 8.34 -2.22
N SER A 62 11.96 7.11 -1.78
CA SER A 62 10.63 6.55 -1.57
C SER A 62 10.30 6.64 -0.09
N ILE A 63 9.32 7.46 0.25
CA ILE A 63 8.82 7.63 1.61
C ILE A 63 7.39 7.12 1.61
N TYR A 64 7.11 6.10 2.44
CA TYR A 64 5.78 5.55 2.64
C TYR A 64 5.20 6.01 3.96
N ASP A 65 3.88 6.01 4.06
CA ASP A 65 3.25 6.26 5.36
C ASP A 65 3.52 5.09 6.30
N MET A 66 3.50 3.87 5.78
CA MET A 66 3.86 2.69 6.55
C MET A 66 4.34 1.57 5.64
N ALA A 67 5.26 0.74 6.16
CA ALA A 67 5.67 -0.51 5.53
C ALA A 67 5.90 -1.59 6.59
N CYS A 68 5.60 -2.84 6.25
CA CYS A 68 5.84 -3.99 7.12
C CYS A 68 6.12 -5.26 6.31
N ASP A 69 6.83 -6.19 6.94
CA ASP A 69 6.96 -7.59 6.51
C ASP A 69 6.04 -8.46 7.34
N THR A 70 5.34 -9.38 6.73
CA THR A 70 4.42 -10.31 7.39
C THR A 70 5.07 -11.67 7.65
N ASP A 71 4.44 -12.48 8.49
CA ASP A 71 4.90 -13.80 8.87
C ASP A 71 5.02 -14.78 7.69
N ASP A 72 4.23 -14.60 6.63
CA ASP A 72 4.32 -15.37 5.37
C ASP A 72 5.42 -14.85 4.42
N GLY A 73 6.17 -13.83 4.84
CA GLY A 73 7.25 -13.18 4.09
C GLY A 73 6.76 -12.15 3.08
N SER A 74 5.47 -11.85 2.99
CA SER A 74 4.97 -10.78 2.14
C SER A 74 5.41 -9.42 2.66
N ARG A 75 5.66 -8.49 1.73
CA ARG A 75 5.97 -7.08 2.05
C ARG A 75 4.77 -6.21 1.72
N ILE A 76 4.34 -5.43 2.68
CA ILE A 76 3.18 -4.55 2.56
C ILE A 76 3.61 -3.11 2.72
N VAL A 77 3.13 -2.26 1.82
CA VAL A 77 3.28 -0.81 1.87
C VAL A 77 1.89 -0.20 1.92
N VAL A 78 1.69 0.76 2.81
CA VAL A 78 0.44 1.54 2.90
C VAL A 78 0.74 3.00 2.68
N GLU A 79 -0.05 3.62 1.81
CA GLU A 79 -0.02 5.03 1.43
C GLU A 79 -1.40 5.63 1.68
N VAL A 80 -1.46 6.75 2.38
CA VAL A 80 -2.69 7.53 2.60
C VAL A 80 -2.61 8.81 1.78
N GLN A 81 -3.61 9.08 0.95
CA GLN A 81 -3.56 10.22 0.05
C GLN A 81 -4.87 10.99 0.06
N ARG A 82 -4.83 12.24 0.54
CA ARG A 82 -6.02 13.12 0.60
C ARG A 82 -6.31 13.83 -0.72
N ARG A 83 -5.28 14.20 -1.46
CA ARG A 83 -5.42 15.03 -2.67
C ARG A 83 -4.99 14.27 -3.90
N LYS A 84 -5.84 14.31 -4.92
CA LYS A 84 -5.52 13.76 -6.22
C LYS A 84 -4.30 14.47 -6.83
N GLN A 85 -3.37 13.66 -7.30
CA GLN A 85 -2.18 14.11 -8.04
C GLN A 85 -2.20 13.49 -9.43
N ALA A 86 -1.78 14.25 -10.44
CA ALA A 86 -1.84 13.82 -11.84
C ALA A 86 -1.05 12.52 -12.13
N THR A 87 0.02 12.26 -11.37
CA THR A 87 0.90 11.10 -11.56
C THR A 87 0.87 10.16 -10.35
N TYR A 88 -0.32 10.02 -9.74
CA TYR A 88 -0.42 9.23 -8.51
C TYR A 88 -0.22 7.72 -8.77
N VAL A 89 -0.81 7.21 -9.84
CA VAL A 89 -0.68 5.79 -10.22
C VAL A 89 0.77 5.45 -10.56
N GLU A 90 1.46 6.31 -11.32
CA GLU A 90 2.87 6.14 -11.64
C GLU A 90 3.75 6.18 -10.39
N ARG A 91 3.43 7.05 -9.42
CA ARG A 91 4.12 7.09 -8.13
C ARG A 91 3.95 5.77 -7.37
N THR A 92 2.75 5.23 -7.34
CA THR A 92 2.46 3.94 -6.70
C THR A 92 3.25 2.80 -7.34
N ILE A 93 3.31 2.74 -8.67
CA ILE A 93 4.12 1.78 -9.41
C ILE A 93 5.61 1.99 -9.11
N TYR A 94 6.09 3.23 -9.16
CA TYR A 94 7.48 3.55 -8.85
C TYR A 94 7.87 3.07 -7.43
N TYR A 95 7.02 3.30 -6.45
CA TYR A 95 7.26 2.86 -5.08
C TYR A 95 7.36 1.33 -4.96
N SER A 96 6.52 0.58 -5.68
CA SER A 96 6.57 -0.87 -5.68
C SER A 96 7.92 -1.42 -6.16
N THR A 97 8.59 -0.71 -7.10
CA THR A 97 9.89 -1.15 -7.63
C THR A 97 10.99 -1.15 -6.57
N PHE A 98 10.94 -0.24 -5.60
CA PHE A 98 11.89 -0.24 -4.47
C PHE A 98 11.70 -1.47 -3.59
N GLN A 99 10.45 -1.86 -3.36
CA GLN A 99 10.13 -3.02 -2.53
C GLN A 99 10.62 -4.32 -3.17
N VAL A 100 10.42 -4.48 -4.46
CA VAL A 100 10.95 -5.63 -5.22
C VAL A 100 12.47 -5.64 -5.21
N ARG A 101 13.09 -4.50 -5.58
CA ARG A 101 14.53 -4.37 -5.70
C ARG A 101 15.28 -4.65 -4.40
N ASN A 102 14.73 -4.17 -3.27
CA ASN A 102 15.41 -4.26 -1.98
C ASN A 102 15.35 -5.67 -1.36
N GLN A 103 14.61 -6.58 -1.97
CA GLN A 103 14.61 -8.00 -1.60
C GLN A 103 15.65 -8.82 -2.37
N VAL A 104 16.23 -8.27 -3.44
CA VAL A 104 17.21 -8.97 -4.29
C VAL A 104 18.61 -8.46 -3.99
N ASN A 105 19.49 -9.35 -3.54
CA ASN A 105 20.87 -9.00 -3.22
C ASN A 105 21.71 -8.77 -4.48
N ALA A 106 22.62 -7.80 -4.42
CA ALA A 106 23.57 -7.56 -5.49
C ALA A 106 24.50 -8.78 -5.68
N GLY A 107 24.67 -9.21 -6.93
CA GLY A 107 25.51 -10.37 -7.28
C GLY A 107 24.81 -11.73 -7.11
N SER A 108 23.53 -11.77 -6.78
CA SER A 108 22.73 -12.99 -6.82
C SER A 108 22.23 -13.25 -8.23
N ASP A 109 22.41 -14.47 -8.73
CA ASP A 109 21.80 -14.93 -9.98
C ASP A 109 20.29 -15.25 -9.81
N ALA A 110 19.80 -15.30 -8.56
CA ALA A 110 18.40 -15.55 -8.24
C ALA A 110 17.67 -14.22 -8.03
N TYR A 111 16.63 -13.98 -8.81
CA TYR A 111 15.69 -12.86 -8.65
C TYR A 111 14.47 -13.27 -7.82
N ALA A 112 14.67 -14.05 -6.76
CA ALA A 112 13.60 -14.47 -5.86
C ALA A 112 13.26 -13.33 -4.89
N PHE A 113 11.97 -12.97 -4.85
CA PHE A 113 11.42 -12.02 -3.87
C PHE A 113 10.03 -12.47 -3.41
N CYS A 114 9.67 -12.07 -2.21
CA CYS A 114 8.35 -12.32 -1.64
C CYS A 114 7.28 -11.42 -2.26
N PRO A 115 5.99 -11.76 -2.16
CA PRO A 115 4.92 -10.92 -2.65
C PRO A 115 4.98 -9.50 -2.07
N VAL A 116 4.68 -8.51 -2.92
CA VAL A 116 4.60 -7.10 -2.55
C VAL A 116 3.17 -6.61 -2.76
N TYR A 117 2.56 -6.09 -1.70
CA TYR A 117 1.26 -5.44 -1.72
C TYR A 117 1.44 -3.94 -1.52
N VAL A 118 0.88 -3.14 -2.41
CA VAL A 118 0.84 -1.68 -2.27
C VAL A 118 -0.60 -1.27 -2.07
N ILE A 119 -0.95 -0.88 -0.84
CA ILE A 119 -2.29 -0.48 -0.42
C ILE A 119 -2.35 1.04 -0.43
N ASN A 120 -3.32 1.58 -1.15
CA ASN A 120 -3.54 3.02 -1.33
C ASN A 120 -4.89 3.40 -0.74
N ILE A 121 -4.91 4.21 0.31
CA ILE A 121 -6.11 4.73 0.96
C ILE A 121 -6.36 6.15 0.45
N LEU A 122 -7.44 6.36 -0.32
CA LEU A 122 -7.67 7.57 -1.09
C LEU A 122 -8.92 8.32 -0.64
N ASP A 123 -8.78 9.63 -0.37
CA ASP A 123 -9.92 10.54 -0.19
C ASP A 123 -10.39 11.15 -1.52
N PHE A 124 -10.23 10.43 -2.61
CA PHE A 124 -10.70 10.79 -3.95
C PHE A 124 -10.92 9.53 -4.79
N ASN A 125 -11.59 9.68 -5.94
CA ASN A 125 -11.75 8.58 -6.88
C ASN A 125 -10.68 8.67 -7.98
N LEU A 126 -10.15 7.50 -8.36
CA LEU A 126 -9.28 7.37 -9.53
C LEU A 126 -10.11 7.53 -10.81
N ASP A 127 -9.51 8.16 -11.84
CA ASP A 127 -10.18 8.29 -13.15
C ASP A 127 -10.37 6.93 -13.82
N GLU A 128 -9.42 6.03 -13.62
CA GLU A 128 -9.43 4.66 -14.11
C GLU A 128 -10.59 3.84 -13.52
N ASN A 129 -11.07 4.22 -12.33
CA ASN A 129 -12.13 3.53 -11.59
C ASN A 129 -13.44 4.30 -11.53
N LYS A 130 -13.62 5.36 -12.32
CA LYS A 130 -14.79 6.26 -12.21
C LYS A 130 -16.13 5.54 -12.36
N ASP A 131 -16.20 4.50 -13.21
CA ASP A 131 -17.42 3.75 -13.49
C ASP A 131 -17.57 2.49 -12.61
N ASN A 132 -16.58 2.18 -11.77
CA ASN A 132 -16.64 1.09 -10.81
C ASN A 132 -17.19 1.61 -9.46
N PRO A 133 -18.32 1.09 -8.94
CA PRO A 133 -18.88 1.53 -7.67
C PRO A 133 -18.12 1.00 -6.44
N ASP A 134 -17.26 0.00 -6.61
CA ASP A 134 -16.59 -0.68 -5.52
C ASP A 134 -15.59 0.25 -4.82
N VAL A 135 -15.64 0.26 -3.49
CA VAL A 135 -14.69 1.00 -2.64
C VAL A 135 -13.29 0.44 -2.77
N ARG A 136 -13.17 -0.89 -2.88
CA ARG A 136 -11.92 -1.62 -2.99
C ARG A 136 -11.73 -2.13 -4.42
N THR A 137 -10.59 -1.79 -5.03
CA THR A 137 -10.19 -2.26 -6.35
C THR A 137 -8.80 -2.89 -6.27
N VAL A 138 -8.62 -4.02 -6.94
CA VAL A 138 -7.35 -4.77 -6.96
C VAL A 138 -6.81 -4.87 -8.37
N TYR A 139 -5.55 -4.52 -8.56
CA TYR A 139 -4.84 -4.63 -9.82
C TYR A 139 -3.68 -5.63 -9.68
N ARG A 140 -3.56 -6.51 -10.68
CA ARG A 140 -2.50 -7.51 -10.83
C ARG A 140 -2.05 -7.59 -12.28
N LEU A 141 -0.91 -8.22 -12.52
CA LEU A 141 -0.39 -8.45 -13.87
C LEU A 141 -1.06 -9.66 -14.50
N HIS A 142 -1.76 -9.42 -15.61
CA HIS A 142 -2.48 -10.46 -16.34
C HIS A 142 -2.10 -10.44 -17.83
N GLU A 143 -2.20 -11.60 -18.47
CA GLU A 143 -2.13 -11.70 -19.93
C GLU A 143 -3.37 -11.02 -20.54
N GLU A 144 -3.16 -10.27 -21.64
CA GLU A 144 -4.14 -9.34 -22.19
C GLU A 144 -5.43 -10.03 -22.67
N LYS A 145 -5.32 -11.22 -23.27
CA LYS A 145 -6.45 -11.91 -23.91
C LYS A 145 -7.10 -12.97 -23.02
N THR A 146 -6.29 -13.76 -22.35
CA THR A 146 -6.75 -14.90 -21.55
C THR A 146 -7.02 -14.52 -20.10
N HIS A 147 -6.56 -13.35 -19.68
CA HIS A 147 -6.61 -12.86 -18.30
C HIS A 147 -5.94 -13.80 -17.28
N VAL A 148 -5.04 -14.68 -17.75
CA VAL A 148 -4.23 -15.50 -16.86
C VAL A 148 -3.27 -14.61 -16.11
N GLN A 149 -3.25 -14.75 -14.78
CA GLN A 149 -2.35 -14.00 -13.92
C GLN A 149 -0.90 -14.42 -14.16
N LEU A 150 -0.02 -13.46 -14.48
CA LEU A 150 1.39 -13.72 -14.72
C LEU A 150 2.14 -14.12 -13.46
N THR A 151 1.82 -13.49 -12.34
CA THR A 151 2.47 -13.68 -11.04
C THR A 151 1.60 -13.16 -9.90
N ASP A 152 1.71 -13.74 -8.74
CA ASP A 152 1.12 -13.26 -7.48
C ASP A 152 2.04 -12.30 -6.71
N LYS A 153 3.22 -12.02 -7.26
CA LYS A 153 4.30 -11.27 -6.58
C LYS A 153 4.08 -9.77 -6.49
N LEU A 154 3.13 -9.21 -7.25
CA LEU A 154 2.87 -7.77 -7.24
C LEU A 154 1.37 -7.49 -7.30
N THR A 155 0.85 -6.86 -6.25
CA THR A 155 -0.56 -6.50 -6.12
C THR A 155 -0.71 -5.05 -5.68
N PHE A 156 -1.57 -4.30 -6.39
CA PHE A 156 -1.97 -2.94 -6.00
C PHE A 156 -3.42 -2.98 -5.54
N ILE A 157 -3.69 -2.42 -4.37
CA ILE A 157 -5.04 -2.31 -3.80
C ILE A 157 -5.34 -0.83 -3.60
N PHE A 158 -6.47 -0.37 -4.10
CA PHE A 158 -6.96 0.98 -3.92
C PHE A 158 -8.26 0.95 -3.13
N LEU A 159 -8.30 1.73 -2.04
CA LEU A 159 -9.48 1.96 -1.22
C LEU A 159 -9.95 3.41 -1.45
N GLU A 160 -10.97 3.57 -2.29
CA GLU A 160 -11.51 4.88 -2.69
C GLU A 160 -12.64 5.29 -1.75
N LEU A 161 -12.29 5.95 -0.65
CA LEU A 161 -13.23 6.24 0.46
C LEU A 161 -14.43 7.11 0.08
N LYS A 162 -14.34 7.90 -1.01
CA LYS A 162 -15.47 8.67 -1.54
C LYS A 162 -16.61 7.79 -2.07
N LYS A 163 -16.33 6.53 -2.38
CA LYS A 163 -17.33 5.54 -2.80
C LYS A 163 -18.03 4.87 -1.61
N PHE A 164 -17.52 5.08 -0.40
CA PHE A 164 -18.12 4.51 0.81
C PHE A 164 -19.40 5.27 1.16
N ASN A 165 -20.54 4.72 0.81
CA ASN A 165 -21.84 5.24 1.20
C ASN A 165 -22.18 4.72 2.62
N LYS A 166 -22.21 5.62 3.60
CA LYS A 166 -22.83 5.30 4.89
C LYS A 166 -24.33 5.14 4.65
N THR A 167 -24.82 3.91 4.65
CA THR A 167 -26.25 3.62 4.83
C THR A 167 -26.66 3.88 6.27
#